data_00c9856759855b9118dfd7014b1679a5
#
_entry.id   00c9856759855b9118dfd7014b1679a5
#
_cell.length_a   1.000
_cell.length_b   1.000
_cell.length_c   1.000
_cell.angle_alpha   90.00
_cell.angle_beta   90.00
_cell.angle_gamma   90.00
#
_symmetry.space_group_name_H-M   'P 1'
#
loop_
_entity.id
_entity.type
_entity.pdbx_description
1 polymer ?
#
loop_
_entity_poly.entity_id
_entity_poly.type
_entity_poly.pdbx_seq_one_letter_code
_entity_poly.pdbx_strand_id
1 'polypeptide(L)'
;MAHESDYLVDRRRLKRHLTFWRIVSVVSVVAAISLGYGGFKDTLGGREFIARIAVEGVIVHDDDRIQEIRKLGDNDAVKAVIVRINSPGGTVFGGETLHKALLSVGKKKPLVAVLDGIA
;
A
#
# COMPACT_ATOMS: atom_id res chain seq x y z
N MET A 1 36.00 -53.00 -27.51
CA MET A 1 34.99 -52.20 -28.22
C MET A 1 33.74 -51.94 -27.35
N ALA A 2 33.89 -51.70 -26.05
CA ALA A 2 32.74 -51.52 -25.14
C ALA A 2 32.78 -50.19 -24.35
N HIS A 3 33.68 -49.27 -24.71
CA HIS A 3 33.86 -48.04 -23.92
C HIS A 3 33.32 -46.75 -24.56
N GLU A 4 32.76 -46.84 -25.76
CA GLU A 4 32.33 -45.62 -26.49
C GLU A 4 30.84 -45.28 -26.30
N SER A 5 30.05 -46.21 -25.84
CA SER A 5 28.60 -45.99 -25.59
C SER A 5 28.28 -45.37 -24.22
N ASP A 6 29.16 -45.45 -23.26
CA ASP A 6 28.93 -44.89 -21.91
C ASP A 6 29.05 -43.38 -21.85
N TYR A 7 29.88 -42.76 -22.70
CA TYR A 7 30.07 -41.30 -22.69
C TYR A 7 28.88 -40.51 -23.22
N LEU A 8 28.01 -41.12 -24.01
CA LEU A 8 26.87 -40.45 -24.63
C LEU A 8 25.65 -40.42 -23.69
N VAL A 9 25.53 -41.40 -22.79
CA VAL A 9 24.44 -41.49 -21.83
C VAL A 9 24.67 -40.51 -20.67
N ASP A 10 25.91 -40.33 -20.26
CA ASP A 10 26.27 -39.45 -19.14
C ASP A 10 26.08 -37.95 -19.48
N ARG A 11 26.35 -37.54 -20.71
CA ARG A 11 26.11 -36.15 -21.18
C ARG A 11 24.65 -35.78 -21.19
N ARG A 12 23.74 -36.71 -21.43
CA ARG A 12 22.29 -36.43 -21.41
C ARG A 12 21.76 -36.30 -19.98
N ARG A 13 22.29 -37.06 -19.03
CA ARG A 13 21.93 -36.93 -17.62
C ARG A 13 22.45 -35.64 -17.01
N LEU A 14 23.67 -35.24 -17.30
CA LEU A 14 24.25 -33.98 -16.86
C LEU A 14 23.50 -32.74 -17.41
N LYS A 15 23.14 -32.78 -18.69
CA LYS A 15 22.35 -31.67 -19.29
C LYS A 15 20.94 -31.56 -18.65
N ARG A 16 20.28 -32.67 -18.34
CA ARG A 16 18.98 -32.68 -17.64
C ARG A 16 19.11 -32.15 -16.22
N HIS A 17 20.16 -32.48 -15.51
CA HIS A 17 20.44 -31.97 -14.17
C HIS A 17 20.69 -30.45 -14.17
N LEU A 18 21.46 -29.96 -15.10
CA LEU A 18 21.73 -28.53 -15.26
C LEU A 18 20.47 -27.74 -15.64
N THR A 19 19.66 -28.29 -16.53
CA THR A 19 18.37 -27.66 -16.91
C THR A 19 17.39 -27.65 -15.73
N PHE A 20 17.32 -28.74 -14.99
CA PHE A 20 16.48 -28.81 -13.79
C PHE A 20 16.89 -27.76 -12.73
N TRP A 21 18.18 -27.65 -12.43
CA TRP A 21 18.68 -26.64 -11.49
C TRP A 21 18.45 -25.20 -11.98
N ARG A 22 18.53 -24.95 -13.27
CA ARG A 22 18.19 -23.65 -13.85
C ARG A 22 16.71 -23.31 -13.65
N ILE A 23 15.81 -24.24 -13.90
CA ILE A 23 14.38 -24.05 -13.70
C ILE A 23 14.07 -23.81 -12.21
N VAL A 24 14.64 -24.61 -11.31
CA VAL A 24 14.48 -24.45 -9.86
C VAL A 24 14.98 -23.08 -9.41
N SER A 25 16.13 -22.62 -9.90
CA SER A 25 16.66 -21.28 -9.58
C SER A 25 15.72 -20.16 -10.03
N VAL A 26 15.20 -20.23 -11.26
CA VAL A 26 14.27 -19.22 -11.77
C VAL A 26 12.97 -19.21 -10.98
N VAL A 27 12.41 -20.39 -10.69
CA VAL A 27 11.18 -20.51 -9.87
C VAL A 27 11.39 -19.98 -8.46
N SER A 28 12.55 -20.26 -7.83
CA SER A 28 12.89 -19.73 -6.51
C SER A 28 13.01 -18.20 -6.50
N VAL A 29 13.62 -17.62 -7.53
CA VAL A 29 13.74 -16.16 -7.65
C VAL A 29 12.37 -15.51 -7.85
N VAL A 30 11.52 -16.07 -8.72
CA VAL A 30 10.16 -15.58 -8.93
C VAL A 30 9.33 -15.70 -7.65
N ALA A 31 9.43 -16.82 -6.93
CA ALA A 31 8.74 -17.02 -5.66
C ALA A 31 9.24 -16.04 -4.58
N ALA A 32 10.55 -15.81 -4.48
CA ALA A 32 11.13 -14.84 -3.54
C ALA A 32 10.67 -13.40 -3.84
N ILE A 33 10.61 -13.03 -5.12
CA ILE A 33 10.09 -11.72 -5.56
C ILE A 33 8.60 -11.61 -5.21
N SER A 34 7.79 -12.62 -5.50
CA SER A 34 6.35 -12.63 -5.23
C SER A 34 6.05 -12.54 -3.72
N LEU A 35 6.81 -13.26 -2.89
CA LEU A 35 6.71 -13.19 -1.43
C LEU A 35 7.22 -11.85 -0.89
N GLY A 36 8.28 -11.29 -1.48
CA GLY A 36 8.80 -9.98 -1.11
C GLY A 36 7.82 -8.85 -1.42
N TYR A 37 7.17 -8.86 -2.58
CA TYR A 37 6.15 -7.87 -2.93
C TYR A 37 4.86 -8.01 -2.12
N GLY A 38 4.43 -9.22 -1.76
CA GLY A 38 3.26 -9.46 -0.91
C GLY A 38 3.51 -9.13 0.56
N GLY A 39 4.64 -9.58 1.11
CA GLY A 39 4.97 -9.40 2.53
C GLY A 39 5.41 -7.99 2.91
N PHE A 40 5.92 -7.19 1.96
CA PHE A 40 6.37 -5.83 2.25
C PHE A 40 5.21 -4.86 2.54
N LYS A 41 4.01 -5.13 2.01
CA LYS A 41 2.81 -4.35 2.34
C LYS A 41 2.32 -4.60 3.77
N ASP A 42 2.44 -5.83 4.28
CA ASP A 42 1.98 -6.17 5.62
C ASP A 42 2.98 -5.79 6.72
N THR A 43 4.28 -5.74 6.42
CA THR A 43 5.32 -5.43 7.42
C THR A 43 5.41 -3.93 7.74
N LEU A 44 4.99 -3.05 6.81
CA LEU A 44 4.85 -1.61 7.06
C LEU A 44 3.47 -1.23 7.63
N GLY A 45 2.47 -2.12 7.56
CA GLY A 45 1.12 -1.93 8.08
C GLY A 45 0.90 -2.39 9.52
N GLY A 46 1.90 -3.01 10.15
CA GLY A 46 1.73 -3.69 11.45
C GLY A 46 1.71 -2.80 12.69
N ARG A 47 1.85 -1.47 12.57
CA ARG A 47 1.68 -0.55 13.70
C ARG A 47 0.39 0.22 13.54
N GLU A 48 -0.53 -0.01 14.45
CA GLU A 48 -1.72 0.80 14.59
C GLU A 48 -1.35 2.24 14.91
N PHE A 49 -1.89 3.19 14.17
CA PHE A 49 -1.61 4.61 14.37
C PHE A 49 -2.85 5.47 14.24
N ILE A 50 -2.77 6.67 14.80
CA ILE A 50 -3.78 7.72 14.67
C ILE A 50 -3.33 8.66 13.55
N ALA A 51 -4.13 8.77 12.50
CA ALA A 51 -3.84 9.70 11.42
C ALA A 51 -4.23 11.12 11.82
N ARG A 52 -3.39 12.09 11.46
CA ARG A 52 -3.68 13.52 11.62
C ARG A 52 -3.79 14.19 10.27
N ILE A 53 -4.89 14.88 10.06
CA ILE A 53 -5.15 15.68 8.85
C ILE A 53 -5.13 17.14 9.27
N ALA A 54 -4.29 17.96 8.63
CA ALA A 54 -4.31 19.40 8.79
C ALA A 54 -5.07 20.04 7.61
N VAL A 55 -6.10 20.82 7.94
CA VAL A 55 -6.84 21.65 6.99
C VAL A 55 -6.49 23.10 7.30
N GLU A 56 -5.56 23.65 6.54
CA GLU A 56 -5.04 25.00 6.74
C GLU A 56 -5.31 25.88 5.52
N GLY A 57 -5.54 27.15 5.78
CA GLY A 57 -5.78 28.14 4.73
C GLY A 57 -7.12 28.01 4.04
N VAL A 58 -7.24 28.50 2.82
CA VAL A 58 -8.50 28.53 2.06
C VAL A 58 -8.85 27.11 1.57
N ILE A 59 -10.06 26.67 1.90
CA ILE A 59 -10.56 25.35 1.48
C ILE A 59 -11.01 25.44 0.01
N VAL A 60 -10.22 24.87 -0.87
CA VAL A 60 -10.53 24.69 -2.28
C VAL A 60 -10.74 23.22 -2.60
N HIS A 61 -11.36 22.95 -3.72
CA HIS A 61 -11.49 21.56 -4.18
C HIS A 61 -10.13 21.02 -4.62
N ASP A 62 -9.75 19.88 -4.06
CA ASP A 62 -8.50 19.18 -4.31
C ASP A 62 -8.79 17.67 -4.31
N ASP A 63 -8.87 17.10 -5.51
CA ASP A 63 -9.21 15.70 -5.71
C ASP A 63 -8.20 14.75 -5.07
N ASP A 64 -6.91 15.07 -5.14
CA ASP A 64 -5.85 14.25 -4.59
C ASP A 64 -5.98 14.16 -3.06
N ARG A 65 -6.17 15.30 -2.41
CA ARG A 65 -6.41 15.37 -0.96
C ARG A 65 -7.67 14.61 -0.55
N ILE A 66 -8.76 14.75 -1.30
CA ILE A 66 -10.02 14.04 -1.02
C ILE A 66 -9.83 12.52 -1.11
N GLN A 67 -9.09 12.05 -2.11
CA GLN A 67 -8.77 10.63 -2.24
C GLN A 67 -7.89 10.11 -1.12
N GLU A 68 -6.87 10.88 -0.70
CA GLU A 68 -6.03 10.53 0.44
C GLU A 68 -6.84 10.41 1.74
N ILE A 69 -7.74 11.35 2.00
CA ILE A 69 -8.64 11.29 3.17
C ILE A 69 -9.48 10.01 3.13
N ARG A 70 -10.07 9.67 1.99
CA ARG A 70 -10.89 8.45 1.87
C ARG A 70 -10.07 7.19 2.10
N LYS A 71 -8.82 7.12 1.61
CA LYS A 71 -7.90 5.99 1.83
C LYS A 71 -7.61 5.74 3.31
N LEU A 72 -7.60 6.78 4.15
CA LEU A 72 -7.46 6.63 5.60
C LEU A 72 -8.61 5.84 6.21
N GLY A 73 -9.83 6.00 5.69
CA GLY A 73 -10.99 5.22 6.11
C GLY A 73 -10.88 3.73 5.79
N ASP A 74 -10.19 3.39 4.71
CA ASP A 74 -10.04 2.01 4.22
C ASP A 74 -8.75 1.32 4.72
N ASN A 75 -7.87 2.06 5.40
CA ASN A 75 -6.61 1.52 5.91
C ASN A 75 -6.78 0.93 7.32
N ASP A 76 -6.68 -0.37 7.46
CA ASP A 76 -6.86 -1.09 8.74
C ASP A 76 -5.85 -0.71 9.83
N ALA A 77 -4.68 -0.20 9.46
CA ALA A 77 -3.69 0.29 10.41
C ALA A 77 -4.08 1.63 11.06
N VAL A 78 -4.99 2.41 10.45
CA VAL A 78 -5.51 3.65 11.00
C VAL A 78 -6.65 3.33 11.96
N LYS A 79 -6.49 3.61 13.24
CA LYS A 79 -7.51 3.34 14.28
C LYS A 79 -8.42 4.53 14.59
N ALA A 80 -7.92 5.72 14.39
CA ALA A 80 -8.69 6.96 14.55
C ALA A 80 -8.11 8.06 13.67
N VAL A 81 -8.91 9.07 13.37
CA VAL A 81 -8.50 10.22 12.57
C VAL A 81 -8.75 11.51 13.35
N ILE A 82 -7.73 12.36 13.46
CA ILE A 82 -7.84 13.69 14.03
C ILE A 82 -7.75 14.70 12.89
N VAL A 83 -8.76 15.53 12.74
CA VAL A 83 -8.79 16.62 11.77
C VAL A 83 -8.57 17.91 12.49
N ARG A 84 -7.46 18.58 12.22
CA ARG A 84 -7.17 19.91 12.73
C ARG A 84 -7.55 20.95 11.70
N ILE A 85 -8.45 21.87 12.06
CA ILE A 85 -8.97 22.89 11.15
C ILE A 85 -8.50 24.25 11.60
N ASN A 86 -7.78 24.93 10.73
CA ASN A 86 -7.38 26.32 10.88
C ASN A 86 -7.57 27.02 9.53
N SER A 87 -8.80 27.42 9.26
CA SER A 87 -9.21 27.92 7.96
C SER A 87 -10.21 29.07 8.10
N PRO A 88 -10.04 30.17 7.37
CA PRO A 88 -11.04 31.24 7.30
C PRO A 88 -12.28 30.86 6.46
N GLY A 89 -12.29 29.66 5.90
CA GLY A 89 -13.32 29.18 4.97
C GLY A 89 -12.76 28.86 3.59
N GLY A 90 -13.63 28.77 2.60
CA GLY A 90 -13.25 28.43 1.24
C GLY A 90 -14.42 28.44 0.26
N THR A 91 -14.27 27.74 -0.84
CA THR A 91 -15.34 27.59 -1.82
C THR A 91 -16.42 26.63 -1.29
N VAL A 92 -17.67 26.87 -1.64
CA VAL A 92 -18.79 26.00 -1.25
C VAL A 92 -18.54 24.56 -1.72
N PHE A 93 -18.07 24.40 -2.95
CA PHE A 93 -17.77 23.09 -3.52
C PHE A 93 -16.60 22.39 -2.80
N GLY A 94 -15.53 23.13 -2.48
CA GLY A 94 -14.40 22.59 -1.71
C GLY A 94 -14.80 22.14 -0.32
N GLY A 95 -15.60 22.96 0.37
CA GLY A 95 -16.13 22.63 1.70
C GLY A 95 -17.05 21.40 1.69
N GLU A 96 -17.96 21.33 0.72
CA GLU A 96 -18.89 20.21 0.58
C GLU A 96 -18.17 18.88 0.27
N THR A 97 -17.20 18.89 -0.64
CA THR A 97 -16.42 17.70 -1.00
C THR A 97 -15.55 17.21 0.16
N LEU A 98 -14.91 18.12 0.88
CA LEU A 98 -14.16 17.82 2.10
C LEU A 98 -15.07 17.23 3.18
N HIS A 99 -16.23 17.84 3.42
CA HIS A 99 -17.20 17.36 4.39
C HIS A 99 -17.67 15.93 4.07
N LYS A 100 -18.02 15.65 2.82
CA LYS A 100 -18.44 14.32 2.37
C LYS A 100 -17.32 13.28 2.55
N ALA A 101 -16.06 13.65 2.27
CA ALA A 101 -14.92 12.77 2.48
C ALA A 101 -14.73 12.44 3.97
N LEU A 102 -14.76 13.44 4.84
CA LEU A 102 -14.66 13.26 6.28
C LEU A 102 -15.82 12.44 6.86
N LEU A 103 -17.05 12.67 6.40
CA LEU A 103 -18.20 11.84 6.77
C LEU A 103 -18.00 10.36 6.39
N SER A 104 -17.45 10.09 5.21
CA SER A 104 -17.18 8.72 4.77
C SER A 104 -16.17 8.01 5.67
N VAL A 105 -15.18 8.73 6.16
CA VAL A 105 -14.19 8.21 7.12
C VAL A 105 -14.83 8.02 8.50
N GLY A 106 -15.61 9.02 8.96
CA GLY A 106 -16.28 8.98 10.27
C GLY A 106 -17.30 7.86 10.44
N LYS A 107 -17.87 7.35 9.32
CA LYS A 107 -18.71 6.15 9.33
C LYS A 107 -17.95 4.85 9.60
N LYS A 108 -16.65 4.82 9.30
CA LYS A 108 -15.80 3.64 9.40
C LYS A 108 -14.92 3.66 10.64
N LYS A 109 -14.50 4.87 11.07
CA LYS A 109 -13.51 5.06 12.15
C LYS A 109 -13.86 6.26 13.01
N PRO A 110 -13.44 6.26 14.30
CA PRO A 110 -13.55 7.43 15.14
C PRO A 110 -12.84 8.64 14.51
N LEU A 111 -13.56 9.74 14.35
CA LEU A 111 -13.06 10.98 13.79
C LEU A 111 -13.31 12.11 14.77
N VAL A 112 -12.24 12.84 15.11
CA VAL A 112 -12.31 13.98 16.01
C VAL A 112 -11.83 15.23 15.27
N ALA A 113 -12.64 16.29 15.27
CA ALA A 113 -12.25 17.59 14.72
C ALA A 113 -11.74 18.49 15.86
N VAL A 114 -10.59 19.08 15.64
CA VAL A 114 -9.98 20.09 16.52
C VAL A 114 -9.95 21.40 15.76
N LEU A 115 -10.65 22.39 16.29
CA LEU A 115 -10.67 23.74 15.75
C LEU A 115 -9.53 24.54 16.40
N ASP A 116 -8.63 25.07 15.59
CA ASP A 116 -7.46 25.79 16.06
C ASP A 116 -7.40 27.14 15.33
N GLY A 117 -7.55 28.22 16.10
CA GLY A 117 -7.51 29.58 15.59
C GLY A 117 -8.83 30.07 15.03
N ILE A 118 -8.90 30.15 13.70
CA ILE A 118 -10.10 30.62 12.98
C ILE A 118 -10.80 29.42 12.35
N ALA A 119 -12.07 29.27 12.66
CA ALA A 119 -12.95 28.27 12.06
C ALA A 119 -14.36 28.82 11.91
#